data_5aee0175b3fccfdc9f691f318a9777e4
#
_entry.id   5aee0175b3fccfdc9f691f318a9777e4
#
_cell.length_a   1.000
_cell.length_b   1.000
_cell.length_c   1.000
_cell.angle_alpha   90.00
_cell.angle_beta   90.00
_cell.angle_gamma   90.00
#
_symmetry.space_group_name_H-M   'P 1'
#
loop_
_entity.id
_entity.type
_entity.pdbx_description
1 polymer ?
#
loop_
_entity_poly.entity_id
_entity_poly.type
_entity_poly.pdbx_seq_one_letter_code
_entity_poly.pdbx_strand_id
1 'polypeptide(L)'
;IGFDGKLTNPKQRWGGIMRKLDNTDFEKANIEYIEFWLMDPFLTNADAAFEGGDLYIDLGDVSEDILRDGKKSFEHGLPLNNDETLIDRTIWGRSPKTTSTVVAFANEAGAREKQDVGLNGLSTTDEFLFEYNGSKPYADYVATLRNRVDQAVLDMWKTDDFSPLNDPAGDNYHYYRGDDYDQRETPVLERYKRFNGTEGNSPEMGEYDAYGTASTLQPDIEDINQDNTLNDNERFYRYHISLRQEDMQRVGQQHIASIMETNVTLRTKETVKVKWYQFKIPLR
;
A
#
# COMPACT_ATOMS: atom_id res chain seq x y z
N ILE A 1 -15.51 -6.93 6.63
CA ILE A 1 -16.37 -6.41 5.54
C ILE A 1 -17.82 -6.64 5.93
N GLY A 2 -18.69 -5.64 5.69
CA GLY A 2 -20.12 -5.69 5.97
C GLY A 2 -20.92 -6.37 4.85
N PHE A 3 -22.25 -6.43 5.05
CA PHE A 3 -23.19 -6.97 4.06
C PHE A 3 -23.12 -6.17 2.73
N ASP A 4 -22.89 -4.88 2.80
CA ASP A 4 -22.78 -3.95 1.66
C ASP A 4 -21.40 -3.98 0.97
N GLY A 5 -20.51 -4.89 1.35
CA GLY A 5 -19.16 -4.99 0.81
C GLY A 5 -18.18 -3.92 1.31
N LYS A 6 -18.61 -3.01 2.17
CA LYS A 6 -17.75 -1.96 2.73
C LYS A 6 -17.08 -2.40 4.02
N LEU A 7 -16.03 -1.70 4.41
CA LEU A 7 -15.36 -1.93 5.70
C LEU A 7 -16.34 -1.65 6.85
N THR A 8 -16.41 -2.59 7.80
CA THR A 8 -17.15 -2.36 9.05
C THR A 8 -16.39 -1.39 9.93
N ASN A 9 -17.13 -0.49 10.60
CA ASN A 9 -16.57 0.53 11.49
C ASN A 9 -15.46 1.35 10.83
N PRO A 10 -15.72 2.04 9.70
CA PRO A 10 -14.68 2.74 8.95
C PRO A 10 -13.94 3.80 9.78
N LYS A 11 -14.61 4.45 10.75
CA LYS A 11 -13.98 5.43 11.66
C LYS A 11 -12.92 4.80 12.60
N GLN A 12 -12.87 3.49 12.73
CA GLN A 12 -11.88 2.75 13.52
C GLN A 12 -10.80 2.09 12.66
N ARG A 13 -10.86 2.30 11.35
CA ARG A 13 -9.89 1.76 10.40
C ARG A 13 -8.88 2.83 10.02
N TRP A 14 -7.67 2.39 9.81
CA TRP A 14 -6.58 3.24 9.37
C TRP A 14 -5.70 2.46 8.38
N GLY A 15 -4.99 3.17 7.55
CA GLY A 15 -3.90 2.68 6.73
C GLY A 15 -2.69 3.56 6.95
N GLY A 16 -1.50 3.04 6.76
CA GLY A 16 -0.27 3.76 6.97
C GLY A 16 0.75 3.48 5.89
N ILE A 17 1.70 4.41 5.74
CA ILE A 17 2.88 4.27 4.90
C ILE A 17 4.07 4.54 5.81
N MET A 18 5.02 3.63 5.84
CA MET A 18 6.27 3.78 6.57
C MET A 18 7.40 4.06 5.59
N ARG A 19 8.31 4.95 5.98
CA ARG A 19 9.46 5.33 5.17
C ARG A 19 10.64 5.67 6.06
N LYS A 20 11.83 5.21 5.68
CA LYS A 20 13.05 5.65 6.35
C LYS A 20 13.31 7.14 6.10
N LEU A 21 13.95 7.78 7.09
CA LEU A 21 14.51 9.12 6.95
C LEU A 21 16.01 9.00 6.72
N ASP A 22 16.49 9.61 5.63
CA ASP A 22 17.93 9.61 5.31
C ASP A 22 18.75 10.47 6.27
N ASN A 23 18.12 11.46 6.87
CA ASN A 23 18.73 12.33 7.86
C ASN A 23 17.90 12.33 9.15
N THR A 24 18.50 11.84 10.23
CA THR A 24 17.86 11.71 11.54
C THR A 24 18.24 12.85 12.49
N ASP A 25 19.26 13.66 12.17
CA ASP A 25 19.68 14.83 12.92
C ASP A 25 19.15 16.11 12.26
N PHE A 26 17.92 16.45 12.60
CA PHE A 26 17.21 17.60 12.00
C PHE A 26 17.82 18.94 12.44
N GLU A 27 18.36 19.03 13.64
CA GLU A 27 19.00 20.25 14.12
C GLU A 27 20.27 20.55 13.32
N LYS A 28 21.13 19.55 13.15
CA LYS A 28 22.36 19.67 12.36
C LYS A 28 22.10 19.91 10.87
N ALA A 29 21.03 19.33 10.36
CA ALA A 29 20.58 19.53 8.97
C ALA A 29 19.77 20.82 8.77
N ASN A 30 19.48 21.56 9.84
CA ASN A 30 18.66 22.77 9.82
C ASN A 30 17.27 22.55 9.24
N ILE A 31 16.67 21.40 9.55
CA ILE A 31 15.31 21.03 9.12
C ILE A 31 14.32 21.51 10.19
N GLU A 32 13.46 22.44 9.80
CA GLU A 32 12.52 23.08 10.72
C GLU A 32 11.08 22.67 10.54
N TYR A 33 10.73 22.13 9.36
CA TYR A 33 9.35 21.85 8.99
C TYR A 33 9.20 20.56 8.22
N ILE A 34 8.02 19.93 8.39
CA ILE A 34 7.47 18.99 7.40
C ILE A 34 6.56 19.80 6.49
N GLU A 35 6.78 19.71 5.18
CA GLU A 35 5.97 20.41 4.20
C GLU A 35 5.47 19.44 3.13
N PHE A 36 4.17 19.51 2.83
CA PHE A 36 3.55 18.70 1.76
C PHE A 36 2.32 19.40 1.19
N TRP A 37 1.95 18.96 -0.01
CA TRP A 37 0.73 19.39 -0.68
C TRP A 37 -0.30 18.26 -0.68
N LEU A 38 -1.53 18.60 -0.34
CA LEU A 38 -2.68 17.72 -0.39
C LEU A 38 -3.72 18.28 -1.36
N MET A 39 -4.11 17.47 -2.34
CA MET A 39 -5.28 17.80 -3.16
C MET A 39 -6.54 17.64 -2.32
N ASP A 40 -7.50 18.54 -2.50
CA ASP A 40 -8.78 18.53 -1.77
C ASP A 40 -9.45 17.15 -1.92
N PRO A 41 -9.60 16.37 -0.86
CA PRO A 41 -10.17 15.03 -0.93
C PRO A 41 -11.70 15.05 -1.15
N PHE A 42 -12.35 16.22 -1.03
CA PHE A 42 -13.79 16.35 -1.18
C PHE A 42 -14.23 16.63 -2.63
N LEU A 43 -13.30 16.99 -3.51
CA LEU A 43 -13.62 17.37 -4.91
C LEU A 43 -14.23 16.23 -5.72
N THR A 44 -13.81 14.99 -5.49
CA THR A 44 -14.22 13.83 -6.28
C THR A 44 -15.16 12.90 -5.54
N ASN A 45 -15.46 13.21 -4.29
CA ASN A 45 -16.29 12.35 -3.47
C ASN A 45 -17.75 12.85 -3.53
N ALA A 46 -18.57 12.19 -4.34
CA ALA A 46 -19.99 12.44 -4.44
C ALA A 46 -20.80 11.89 -3.24
N ASP A 47 -20.15 11.17 -2.32
CA ASP A 47 -20.80 10.63 -1.12
C ASP A 47 -20.95 11.75 -0.08
N ALA A 48 -22.18 12.24 0.09
CA ALA A 48 -22.50 13.27 1.09
C ALA A 48 -22.21 12.82 2.54
N ALA A 49 -21.97 11.53 2.77
CA ALA A 49 -21.59 10.98 4.06
C ALA A 49 -20.08 11.01 4.31
N PHE A 50 -19.26 11.43 3.33
CA PHE A 50 -17.83 11.54 3.50
C PHE A 50 -17.45 12.74 4.35
N GLU A 51 -17.13 12.52 5.60
CA GLU A 51 -16.78 13.55 6.57
C GLU A 51 -15.28 13.92 6.60
N GLY A 52 -14.43 13.19 5.85
CA GLY A 52 -12.98 13.28 5.97
C GLY A 52 -12.44 12.34 7.04
N GLY A 53 -11.25 12.63 7.54
CA GLY A 53 -10.56 11.81 8.52
C GLY A 53 -9.44 12.53 9.24
N ASP A 54 -8.59 11.76 9.88
CA ASP A 54 -7.44 12.26 10.62
C ASP A 54 -6.14 11.75 9.98
N LEU A 55 -5.19 12.64 9.74
CA LEU A 55 -3.83 12.31 9.32
C LEU A 55 -2.90 12.41 10.53
N TYR A 56 -2.19 11.33 10.77
CA TYR A 56 -1.12 11.29 11.77
C TYR A 56 0.22 11.15 11.07
N ILE A 57 1.21 11.91 11.52
CA ILE A 57 2.59 11.79 11.07
C ILE A 57 3.41 11.48 12.30
N ASP A 58 4.00 10.30 12.32
CA ASP A 58 4.84 9.82 13.41
C ASP A 58 6.31 9.90 12.98
N LEU A 59 7.11 10.65 13.71
CA LEU A 59 8.54 10.84 13.45
C LEU A 59 9.38 10.31 14.59
N GLY A 60 10.22 9.35 14.32
CA GLY A 60 11.10 8.75 15.31
C GLY A 60 11.30 7.26 15.06
N ASP A 61 11.50 6.53 16.14
CA ASP A 61 11.61 5.08 16.10
C ASP A 61 10.20 4.49 15.99
N VAL A 62 9.92 3.83 14.87
CA VAL A 62 8.66 3.13 14.60
C VAL A 62 8.97 1.66 14.37
N SER A 63 8.19 0.78 14.97
CA SER A 63 8.39 -0.66 14.83
C SER A 63 8.31 -1.07 13.35
N GLU A 64 9.30 -1.84 12.92
CA GLU A 64 9.38 -2.41 11.58
C GLU A 64 8.71 -3.78 11.49
N ASP A 65 8.45 -4.42 12.63
CA ASP A 65 7.70 -5.68 12.72
C ASP A 65 6.19 -5.40 12.60
N ILE A 66 5.71 -5.35 11.36
CA ILE A 66 4.31 -5.03 11.04
C ILE A 66 3.39 -6.19 11.44
N LEU A 67 3.81 -7.42 11.22
CA LEU A 67 3.01 -8.61 11.45
C LEU A 67 3.22 -9.24 12.82
N ARG A 68 4.22 -8.80 13.57
CA ARG A 68 4.60 -9.28 14.92
C ARG A 68 4.77 -10.79 14.99
N ASP A 69 5.36 -11.35 13.96
CA ASP A 69 5.67 -12.78 13.87
C ASP A 69 7.17 -13.09 14.09
N GLY A 70 7.98 -12.05 14.31
CA GLY A 70 9.42 -12.12 14.48
C GLY A 70 10.19 -12.38 13.20
N LYS A 71 9.57 -12.13 12.04
CA LYS A 71 10.19 -12.24 10.71
C LYS A 71 10.19 -10.88 10.02
N LYS A 72 11.21 -10.61 9.20
CA LYS A 72 11.35 -9.31 8.54
C LYS A 72 10.31 -9.09 7.46
N SER A 73 9.99 -10.13 6.68
CA SER A 73 9.05 -10.03 5.57
C SER A 73 8.62 -11.42 5.13
N PHE A 74 7.46 -11.54 4.53
CA PHE A 74 7.00 -12.76 3.88
C PHE A 74 7.57 -12.93 2.47
N GLU A 75 7.89 -11.84 1.79
CA GLU A 75 8.41 -11.87 0.43
C GLU A 75 9.88 -11.48 0.39
N HIS A 76 10.75 -12.43 0.08
CA HIS A 76 12.20 -12.26 0.01
C HIS A 76 12.86 -13.14 -1.05
N GLY A 77 12.30 -13.19 -2.25
CA GLY A 77 12.87 -14.02 -3.29
C GLY A 77 12.83 -15.50 -2.93
N LEU A 78 11.66 -16.09 -2.97
CA LEU A 78 11.45 -17.51 -2.72
C LEU A 78 12.37 -18.37 -3.61
N PRO A 79 12.79 -19.58 -3.17
CA PRO A 79 13.63 -20.47 -3.96
C PRO A 79 12.98 -20.84 -5.29
N LEU A 80 13.69 -20.66 -6.41
CA LEU A 80 13.20 -20.96 -7.77
C LEU A 80 12.80 -22.43 -7.98
N ASN A 81 13.44 -23.32 -7.24
CA ASN A 81 13.17 -24.77 -7.30
C ASN A 81 12.07 -25.22 -6.34
N ASN A 82 11.41 -24.30 -5.65
CA ASN A 82 10.41 -24.57 -4.60
C ASN A 82 10.94 -25.53 -3.50
N ASP A 83 12.20 -25.38 -3.11
CA ASP A 83 12.79 -26.18 -2.03
C ASP A 83 12.18 -25.80 -0.68
N GLU A 84 11.22 -26.58 -0.23
CA GLU A 84 10.51 -26.37 1.05
C GLU A 84 11.44 -26.40 2.26
N THR A 85 12.65 -26.95 2.14
CA THR A 85 13.62 -26.94 3.25
C THR A 85 14.20 -25.57 3.51
N LEU A 86 14.12 -24.67 2.52
CA LEU A 86 14.58 -23.29 2.55
C LEU A 86 13.44 -22.29 2.80
N ILE A 87 12.21 -22.77 2.99
CA ILE A 87 11.01 -21.96 3.20
C ILE A 87 10.49 -22.18 4.61
N ASP A 88 10.13 -21.07 5.26
CA ASP A 88 9.30 -21.07 6.46
C ASP A 88 7.84 -20.86 6.09
N ARG A 89 6.94 -21.49 6.84
CA ARG A 89 5.50 -21.34 6.68
C ARG A 89 4.89 -20.80 7.95
N THR A 90 4.00 -19.83 7.80
CA THR A 90 3.16 -19.30 8.87
C THR A 90 1.69 -19.39 8.46
N ILE A 91 0.77 -18.95 9.31
CA ILE A 91 -0.64 -18.87 8.94
C ILE A 91 -0.89 -17.87 7.80
N TRP A 92 0.01 -16.92 7.60
CA TRP A 92 -0.10 -15.84 6.60
C TRP A 92 0.44 -16.25 5.23
N GLY A 93 1.42 -17.18 5.18
CA GLY A 93 2.02 -17.53 3.91
C GLY A 93 3.39 -18.21 4.04
N ARG A 94 4.26 -17.90 3.09
CA ARG A 94 5.61 -18.48 2.96
C ARG A 94 6.65 -17.37 2.92
N SER A 95 7.79 -17.61 3.60
CA SER A 95 8.95 -16.72 3.52
C SER A 95 10.24 -17.53 3.41
N PRO A 96 11.30 -17.02 2.78
CA PRO A 96 12.57 -17.69 2.79
C PRO A 96 13.15 -17.71 4.22
N LYS A 97 13.83 -18.81 4.58
CA LYS A 97 14.54 -18.90 5.86
C LYS A 97 15.71 -17.96 5.95
N THR A 98 16.28 -17.61 4.81
CA THR A 98 17.44 -16.72 4.73
C THR A 98 17.08 -15.55 3.82
N THR A 99 17.09 -14.37 4.38
CA THR A 99 16.83 -13.13 3.63
C THR A 99 18.06 -12.71 2.83
N SER A 100 17.85 -12.27 1.58
CA SER A 100 18.90 -11.64 0.80
C SER A 100 18.99 -10.14 1.17
N THR A 101 20.22 -9.66 1.35
CA THR A 101 20.46 -8.27 1.74
C THR A 101 20.67 -7.31 0.56
N VAL A 102 20.91 -7.83 -0.64
CA VAL A 102 21.24 -6.99 -1.80
C VAL A 102 20.32 -7.23 -2.98
N VAL A 103 20.18 -8.47 -3.42
CA VAL A 103 19.34 -8.87 -4.56
C VAL A 103 18.54 -10.08 -4.14
N ALA A 104 17.25 -9.94 -3.97
CA ALA A 104 16.39 -11.04 -3.54
C ALA A 104 15.87 -11.86 -4.72
N PHE A 105 15.70 -11.24 -5.88
CA PHE A 105 15.16 -11.90 -7.06
C PHE A 105 16.28 -12.31 -8.03
N ALA A 106 16.16 -13.50 -8.60
CA ALA A 106 17.07 -13.98 -9.63
C ALA A 106 16.86 -13.24 -10.96
N ASN A 107 17.96 -13.12 -11.74
CA ASN A 107 17.94 -12.46 -13.06
C ASN A 107 17.48 -13.38 -14.20
N GLU A 108 17.04 -14.59 -13.90
CA GLU A 108 16.58 -15.53 -14.90
C GLU A 108 15.18 -15.13 -15.40
N ALA A 109 14.93 -15.28 -16.69
CA ALA A 109 13.61 -15.02 -17.25
C ALA A 109 12.56 -15.92 -16.59
N GLY A 110 11.44 -15.33 -16.17
CA GLY A 110 10.36 -16.01 -15.44
C GLY A 110 10.68 -16.27 -13.96
N ALA A 111 11.76 -15.71 -13.42
CA ALA A 111 12.06 -15.82 -11.99
C ALA A 111 11.01 -15.12 -11.12
N ARG A 112 10.53 -13.97 -11.59
CA ARG A 112 9.54 -13.15 -10.89
C ARG A 112 8.22 -13.89 -10.64
N GLU A 113 7.76 -14.65 -11.61
CA GLU A 113 6.53 -15.47 -11.47
C GLU A 113 6.57 -16.44 -10.27
N LYS A 114 7.77 -16.75 -9.79
CA LYS A 114 7.99 -17.69 -8.68
C LYS A 114 8.47 -17.03 -7.39
N GLN A 115 9.05 -15.86 -7.50
CA GLN A 115 9.74 -15.21 -6.39
C GLN A 115 9.03 -13.93 -5.92
N ASP A 116 8.42 -13.18 -6.84
CA ASP A 116 7.72 -11.92 -6.57
C ASP A 116 6.21 -12.18 -6.70
N VAL A 117 5.64 -12.87 -5.73
CA VAL A 117 4.28 -13.43 -5.83
C VAL A 117 3.30 -12.86 -4.82
N GLY A 118 3.63 -11.76 -4.20
CA GLY A 118 2.80 -11.09 -3.21
C GLY A 118 3.48 -10.98 -1.84
N LEU A 119 2.94 -10.18 -0.96
CA LEU A 119 3.49 -9.95 0.38
C LEU A 119 3.56 -11.21 1.23
N ASN A 120 2.68 -12.16 0.97
CA ASN A 120 2.58 -13.41 1.70
C ASN A 120 3.39 -14.56 1.08
N GLY A 121 4.13 -14.31 0.00
CA GLY A 121 4.89 -15.33 -0.73
C GLY A 121 4.02 -16.40 -1.39
N LEU A 122 2.77 -16.07 -1.73
CA LEU A 122 1.82 -16.93 -2.41
C LEU A 122 1.24 -16.20 -3.61
N SER A 123 1.16 -16.87 -4.75
CA SER A 123 0.32 -16.38 -5.84
C SER A 123 -1.15 -16.45 -5.45
N THR A 124 -2.01 -15.66 -6.08
CA THR A 124 -3.47 -15.71 -5.83
C THR A 124 -4.03 -17.14 -5.95
N THR A 125 -3.53 -17.94 -6.89
CA THR A 125 -3.94 -19.35 -7.04
C THR A 125 -3.48 -20.18 -5.84
N ASP A 126 -2.26 -19.97 -5.38
CA ASP A 126 -1.70 -20.69 -4.23
C ASP A 126 -2.40 -20.30 -2.93
N GLU A 127 -2.87 -19.07 -2.78
CA GLU A 127 -3.64 -18.63 -1.62
C GLU A 127 -4.91 -19.47 -1.43
N PHE A 128 -5.64 -19.73 -2.50
CA PHE A 128 -6.84 -20.57 -2.43
C PHE A 128 -6.55 -22.02 -2.06
N LEU A 129 -5.34 -22.49 -2.35
CA LEU A 129 -4.89 -23.84 -2.05
C LEU A 129 -4.11 -23.93 -0.74
N PHE A 130 -3.70 -22.78 -0.18
CA PHE A 130 -2.84 -22.73 0.98
C PHE A 130 -3.50 -23.34 2.22
N GLU A 131 -2.72 -24.22 2.85
CA GLU A 131 -3.11 -24.89 4.09
C GLU A 131 -2.00 -24.76 5.12
N TYR A 132 -2.38 -24.39 6.34
CA TYR A 132 -1.48 -24.31 7.48
C TYR A 132 -2.15 -24.92 8.71
N ASN A 133 -1.56 -25.97 9.26
CA ASN A 133 -2.08 -26.69 10.44
C ASN A 133 -3.57 -27.08 10.34
N GLY A 134 -4.02 -27.49 9.15
CA GLY A 134 -5.41 -27.89 8.90
C GLY A 134 -6.40 -26.73 8.69
N SER A 135 -5.94 -25.51 8.65
CA SER A 135 -6.73 -24.30 8.31
C SER A 135 -6.41 -23.86 6.89
N LYS A 136 -7.40 -23.35 6.17
CA LYS A 136 -7.28 -22.74 4.85
C LYS A 136 -7.63 -21.24 4.91
N PRO A 137 -6.75 -20.40 5.48
CA PRO A 137 -7.13 -19.06 5.93
C PRO A 137 -7.77 -18.21 4.82
N TYR A 138 -7.24 -18.26 3.60
CA TYR A 138 -7.76 -17.48 2.47
C TYR A 138 -9.06 -18.05 1.91
N ALA A 139 -9.13 -19.36 1.70
CA ALA A 139 -10.35 -20.01 1.22
C ALA A 139 -11.50 -19.87 2.24
N ASP A 140 -11.22 -20.03 3.53
CA ASP A 140 -12.18 -19.86 4.62
C ASP A 140 -12.66 -18.40 4.71
N TYR A 141 -11.76 -17.44 4.49
CA TYR A 141 -12.11 -16.02 4.42
C TYR A 141 -13.07 -15.75 3.26
N VAL A 142 -12.75 -16.20 2.05
CA VAL A 142 -13.61 -16.05 0.86
C VAL A 142 -14.96 -16.73 1.06
N ALA A 143 -14.99 -17.93 1.66
CA ALA A 143 -16.24 -18.61 1.98
C ALA A 143 -17.10 -17.79 2.97
N THR A 144 -16.46 -17.17 3.96
CA THR A 144 -17.13 -16.27 4.90
C THR A 144 -17.73 -15.05 4.19
N LEU A 145 -17.02 -14.44 3.25
CA LEU A 145 -17.52 -13.31 2.47
C LEU A 145 -18.73 -13.71 1.62
N ARG A 146 -18.67 -14.85 0.94
CA ARG A 146 -19.78 -15.35 0.12
C ARG A 146 -21.07 -15.59 0.91
N ASN A 147 -20.95 -15.91 2.19
CA ASN A 147 -22.09 -16.11 3.06
C ASN A 147 -22.61 -14.81 3.72
N ARG A 148 -21.81 -13.75 3.74
CA ARG A 148 -22.10 -12.53 4.50
C ARG A 148 -22.47 -11.33 3.65
N VAL A 149 -21.88 -11.24 2.45
CA VAL A 149 -21.98 -10.06 1.58
C VAL A 149 -23.19 -10.20 0.65
N ASP A 150 -23.82 -9.07 0.31
CA ASP A 150 -24.96 -9.03 -0.62
C ASP A 150 -24.61 -9.61 -1.99
N GLN A 151 -25.56 -10.32 -2.58
CA GLN A 151 -25.33 -10.99 -3.85
C GLN A 151 -24.97 -10.04 -5.00
N ALA A 152 -25.56 -8.84 -5.04
CA ALA A 152 -25.23 -7.86 -6.07
C ALA A 152 -23.79 -7.37 -5.96
N VAL A 153 -23.27 -7.22 -4.73
CA VAL A 153 -21.87 -6.89 -4.48
C VAL A 153 -20.96 -8.05 -4.88
N LEU A 154 -21.33 -9.29 -4.53
CA LEU A 154 -20.56 -10.46 -4.93
C LEU A 154 -20.49 -10.60 -6.45
N ASP A 155 -21.58 -10.27 -7.16
CA ASP A 155 -21.60 -10.31 -8.63
C ASP A 155 -20.70 -9.25 -9.26
N MET A 156 -20.59 -8.06 -8.69
CA MET A 156 -19.59 -7.07 -9.10
C MET A 156 -18.17 -7.56 -8.84
N TRP A 157 -17.93 -8.15 -7.69
CA TRP A 157 -16.60 -8.63 -7.30
C TRP A 157 -16.07 -9.78 -8.16
N LYS A 158 -16.94 -10.57 -8.79
CA LYS A 158 -16.53 -11.66 -9.70
C LYS A 158 -15.71 -11.19 -10.90
N THR A 159 -15.94 -9.96 -11.35
CA THR A 159 -15.27 -9.36 -12.50
C THR A 159 -14.18 -8.34 -12.13
N ASP A 160 -13.96 -8.12 -10.87
CA ASP A 160 -12.89 -7.26 -10.35
C ASP A 160 -11.73 -8.12 -9.86
N ASP A 161 -10.64 -8.17 -10.61
CA ASP A 161 -9.45 -8.97 -10.31
C ASP A 161 -8.83 -8.65 -8.94
N PHE A 162 -9.09 -7.46 -8.43
CA PHE A 162 -8.61 -7.00 -7.13
C PHE A 162 -9.66 -7.08 -6.03
N SER A 163 -10.75 -7.73 -6.27
CA SER A 163 -11.77 -7.93 -5.23
C SER A 163 -11.31 -8.96 -4.21
N PRO A 164 -11.83 -8.93 -2.98
CA PRO A 164 -11.52 -9.95 -1.98
C PRO A 164 -11.91 -11.38 -2.37
N LEU A 165 -12.68 -11.57 -3.45
CA LEU A 165 -12.99 -12.89 -3.99
C LEU A 165 -11.91 -13.42 -4.92
N ASN A 166 -11.18 -12.52 -5.59
CA ASN A 166 -10.17 -12.85 -6.60
C ASN A 166 -8.76 -12.60 -6.11
N ASP A 167 -8.62 -11.76 -5.08
CA ASP A 167 -7.38 -11.41 -4.41
C ASP A 167 -7.62 -11.39 -2.89
N PRO A 168 -7.65 -12.58 -2.23
CA PRO A 168 -8.02 -12.66 -0.82
C PRO A 168 -7.00 -12.05 0.14
N ALA A 169 -5.72 -12.01 -0.21
CA ALA A 169 -4.70 -11.31 0.58
C ALA A 169 -4.73 -9.80 0.35
N GLY A 170 -5.19 -9.35 -0.81
CA GLY A 170 -5.22 -7.93 -1.18
C GLY A 170 -3.86 -7.39 -1.56
N ASP A 171 -2.96 -8.24 -2.09
CA ASP A 171 -1.56 -7.94 -2.39
C ASP A 171 -1.20 -8.04 -3.88
N ASN A 172 -2.19 -8.12 -4.77
CA ASN A 172 -2.03 -7.98 -6.21
C ASN A 172 -1.84 -6.51 -6.58
N TYR A 173 -0.63 -5.99 -6.38
CA TYR A 173 -0.32 -4.61 -6.73
C TYR A 173 -0.14 -4.43 -8.23
N HIS A 174 -0.40 -3.20 -8.68
CA HIS A 174 -0.22 -2.81 -10.06
C HIS A 174 0.52 -1.47 -10.10
N TYR A 175 1.55 -1.39 -10.92
CA TYR A 175 2.25 -0.12 -11.10
C TYR A 175 1.30 0.95 -11.65
N TYR A 176 1.32 2.16 -11.08
CA TYR A 176 0.34 3.21 -11.37
C TYR A 176 0.37 3.75 -12.81
N ARG A 177 1.42 3.46 -13.57
CA ARG A 177 1.51 3.66 -15.00
C ARG A 177 1.42 2.31 -15.68
N GLY A 178 1.00 2.31 -16.93
CA GLY A 178 0.93 1.12 -17.75
C GLY A 178 0.00 1.35 -18.93
N ASP A 179 0.29 0.71 -20.05
CA ASP A 179 -0.49 0.85 -21.28
C ASP A 179 -1.93 0.38 -21.09
N ASP A 180 -2.15 -0.61 -20.24
CA ASP A 180 -3.47 -1.12 -19.89
C ASP A 180 -4.32 -0.04 -19.18
N TYR A 181 -3.73 0.69 -18.22
CA TYR A 181 -4.39 1.82 -17.57
C TYR A 181 -4.63 2.98 -18.53
N ASP A 182 -3.67 3.23 -19.43
CA ASP A 182 -3.81 4.29 -20.44
C ASP A 182 -4.89 3.97 -21.47
N GLN A 183 -4.98 2.72 -21.92
CA GLN A 183 -6.02 2.27 -22.84
C GLN A 183 -7.42 2.34 -22.23
N ARG A 184 -7.55 2.04 -20.95
CA ARG A 184 -8.80 2.11 -20.19
C ARG A 184 -9.13 3.52 -19.69
N GLU A 185 -8.24 4.50 -19.91
CA GLU A 185 -8.35 5.86 -19.37
C GLU A 185 -8.57 5.90 -17.85
N THR A 186 -7.94 4.97 -17.14
CA THR A 186 -8.14 4.78 -15.70
C THR A 186 -7.83 6.06 -14.92
N PRO A 187 -8.74 6.53 -14.07
CA PRO A 187 -8.55 7.74 -13.27
C PRO A 187 -7.36 7.63 -12.31
N VAL A 188 -6.73 8.76 -11.99
CA VAL A 188 -5.55 8.83 -11.12
C VAL A 188 -5.77 8.13 -9.78
N LEU A 189 -6.91 8.36 -9.12
CA LEU A 189 -7.17 7.74 -7.82
C LEU A 189 -7.25 6.21 -7.91
N GLU A 190 -7.84 5.67 -8.98
CA GLU A 190 -7.90 4.22 -9.20
C GLU A 190 -6.52 3.63 -9.44
N ARG A 191 -5.64 4.34 -10.15
CA ARG A 191 -4.26 3.92 -10.39
C ARG A 191 -3.47 3.80 -9.10
N TYR A 192 -3.63 4.76 -8.19
CA TYR A 192 -2.89 4.76 -6.92
C TYR A 192 -3.49 3.85 -5.85
N LYS A 193 -4.73 3.42 -5.98
CA LYS A 193 -5.33 2.46 -5.03
C LYS A 193 -4.61 1.11 -5.00
N ARG A 194 -4.00 0.74 -6.13
CA ARG A 194 -3.35 -0.56 -6.31
C ARG A 194 -1.83 -0.47 -6.31
N PHE A 195 -1.30 0.71 -6.06
CA PHE A 195 0.12 0.96 -6.05
C PHE A 195 0.68 0.85 -4.64
N ASN A 196 1.70 0.03 -4.48
CA ASN A 196 2.42 -0.16 -3.22
C ASN A 196 3.92 0.17 -3.36
N GLY A 197 4.23 1.27 -4.02
CA GLY A 197 5.61 1.68 -4.26
C GLY A 197 6.33 0.79 -5.27
N THR A 198 7.57 0.47 -4.96
CA THR A 198 8.40 -0.49 -5.72
C THR A 198 8.43 -1.85 -5.03
N GLU A 199 7.54 -2.09 -4.11
CA GLU A 199 7.46 -3.25 -3.25
C GLU A 199 6.42 -4.22 -3.79
N GLY A 200 6.67 -5.52 -3.70
CA GLY A 200 5.78 -6.62 -4.04
C GLY A 200 5.25 -6.62 -5.48
N ASN A 201 5.13 -7.76 -6.10
CA ASN A 201 4.55 -7.97 -7.43
C ASN A 201 4.98 -6.94 -8.49
N SER A 202 6.23 -6.47 -8.43
CA SER A 202 6.73 -5.51 -9.41
C SER A 202 6.98 -6.21 -10.76
N PRO A 203 6.77 -5.52 -11.89
CA PRO A 203 7.03 -6.11 -13.20
C PRO A 203 8.51 -6.41 -13.40
N GLU A 204 8.83 -7.34 -14.28
CA GLU A 204 10.20 -7.56 -14.75
C GLU A 204 10.72 -6.33 -15.47
N MET A 205 12.05 -6.16 -15.44
CA MET A 205 12.71 -5.08 -16.19
C MET A 205 12.45 -5.26 -17.69
N GLY A 206 11.81 -4.26 -18.32
CA GLY A 206 11.44 -4.28 -19.74
C GLY A 206 10.01 -4.73 -20.03
N GLU A 207 9.27 -5.24 -19.06
CA GLU A 207 7.85 -5.60 -19.23
C GLU A 207 6.99 -4.36 -19.53
N TYR A 208 7.38 -3.23 -18.96
CA TYR A 208 6.84 -1.90 -19.27
C TYR A 208 7.93 -1.04 -19.92
N ASP A 209 8.18 -1.20 -21.20
CA ASP A 209 9.26 -0.52 -21.95
C ASP A 209 9.29 0.99 -21.76
N ALA A 210 8.14 1.62 -21.58
CA ALA A 210 8.04 3.05 -21.33
C ALA A 210 8.42 3.48 -19.90
N TYR A 211 8.51 2.54 -18.94
CA TYR A 211 8.65 2.83 -17.51
C TYR A 211 9.58 1.84 -16.80
N GLY A 212 10.85 1.80 -17.23
CA GLY A 212 11.85 0.88 -16.67
C GLY A 212 12.12 1.00 -15.15
N THR A 213 11.54 2.03 -14.50
CA THR A 213 11.60 2.21 -13.04
C THR A 213 10.50 1.44 -12.30
N ALA A 214 9.63 0.73 -13.00
CA ALA A 214 8.57 -0.07 -12.38
C ALA A 214 9.09 -1.34 -11.71
N SER A 215 10.22 -1.89 -12.19
CA SER A 215 10.80 -3.11 -11.60
C SER A 215 11.66 -2.79 -10.37
N THR A 216 11.66 -3.72 -9.41
CA THR A 216 12.56 -3.69 -8.25
C THR A 216 13.35 -4.98 -8.14
N LEU A 217 14.54 -4.91 -7.55
CA LEU A 217 15.36 -6.09 -7.24
C LEU A 217 15.14 -6.58 -5.81
N GLN A 218 14.41 -5.81 -5.01
CA GLN A 218 14.10 -6.13 -3.63
C GLN A 218 12.59 -6.24 -3.45
N PRO A 219 12.11 -7.26 -2.77
CA PRO A 219 10.71 -7.36 -2.39
C PRO A 219 10.37 -6.35 -1.30
N ASP A 220 9.10 -6.28 -0.95
CA ASP A 220 8.63 -5.59 0.24
C ASP A 220 9.24 -6.22 1.49
N ILE A 221 9.85 -5.39 2.34
CA ILE A 221 10.56 -5.83 3.55
C ILE A 221 10.17 -4.98 4.75
N GLU A 222 10.15 -5.62 5.93
CA GLU A 222 9.91 -4.92 7.20
C GLU A 222 11.13 -4.11 7.63
N ASP A 223 12.34 -4.51 7.30
CA ASP A 223 13.59 -3.75 7.53
C ASP A 223 13.66 -2.54 6.58
N ILE A 224 12.88 -1.51 6.89
CA ILE A 224 12.68 -0.31 6.06
C ILE A 224 13.96 0.51 5.93
N ASN A 225 14.76 0.58 6.98
CA ASN A 225 16.00 1.35 6.99
C ASN A 225 17.18 0.58 6.40
N GLN A 226 17.02 -0.73 6.15
CA GLN A 226 18.01 -1.63 5.55
C GLN A 226 19.30 -1.76 6.38
N ASP A 227 19.16 -1.76 7.70
CA ASP A 227 20.28 -1.96 8.61
C ASP A 227 20.51 -3.43 8.98
N ASN A 228 19.73 -4.34 8.43
CA ASN A 228 19.71 -5.79 8.65
C ASN A 228 19.26 -6.20 10.05
N THR A 229 18.58 -5.31 10.76
CA THR A 229 17.91 -5.62 12.03
C THR A 229 16.42 -5.36 11.88
N LEU A 230 15.61 -6.03 12.71
CA LEU A 230 14.21 -5.74 12.87
C LEU A 230 14.05 -4.88 14.11
N ASN A 231 13.74 -3.61 13.91
CA ASN A 231 13.54 -2.68 15.02
C ASN A 231 12.10 -2.79 15.51
N ASP A 232 11.92 -3.05 16.80
CA ASP A 232 10.63 -3.20 17.47
C ASP A 232 10.31 -2.06 18.45
N ASN A 233 11.21 -1.07 18.54
CA ASN A 233 11.02 0.08 19.41
C ASN A 233 10.03 1.07 18.82
N GLU A 234 9.18 1.63 19.69
CA GLU A 234 8.26 2.69 19.31
C GLU A 234 8.50 3.91 20.22
N ARG A 235 9.17 4.91 19.67
CA ARG A 235 9.43 6.19 20.35
C ARG A 235 9.46 7.31 19.34
N PHE A 236 8.32 7.98 19.13
CA PHE A 236 8.15 8.99 18.11
C PHE A 236 7.39 10.22 18.59
N TYR A 237 7.55 11.32 17.85
CA TYR A 237 6.72 12.50 17.98
C TYR A 237 5.55 12.38 17.02
N ARG A 238 4.33 12.57 17.53
CA ARG A 238 3.12 12.49 16.74
C ARG A 238 2.56 13.85 16.42
N TYR A 239 2.37 14.12 15.14
CA TYR A 239 1.66 15.28 14.63
C TYR A 239 0.28 14.84 14.14
N HIS A 240 -0.75 15.61 14.45
CA HIS A 240 -2.13 15.33 14.07
C HIS A 240 -2.69 16.47 13.24
N ILE A 241 -3.35 16.13 12.14
CA ILE A 241 -4.05 17.05 11.27
C ILE A 241 -5.46 16.50 11.02
N SER A 242 -6.47 17.30 11.32
CA SER A 242 -7.83 16.99 10.91
C SER A 242 -8.00 17.30 9.43
N LEU A 243 -8.37 16.30 8.65
CA LEU A 243 -8.71 16.43 7.23
C LEU A 243 -10.22 16.47 7.03
N ARG A 244 -10.95 17.11 7.97
CA ARG A 244 -12.38 17.36 7.82
C ARG A 244 -12.60 18.65 7.06
N GLN A 245 -13.66 18.71 6.25
CA GLN A 245 -13.91 19.87 5.39
C GLN A 245 -14.02 21.19 6.20
N GLU A 246 -14.61 21.13 7.38
CA GLU A 246 -14.78 22.27 8.29
C GLU A 246 -13.44 22.78 8.88
N ASP A 247 -12.45 21.88 9.03
CA ASP A 247 -11.14 22.20 9.58
C ASP A 247 -10.14 22.69 8.53
N MET A 248 -10.48 22.56 7.24
CA MET A 248 -9.61 22.90 6.10
C MET A 248 -10.06 24.15 5.35
N GLN A 249 -10.76 25.08 6.02
CA GLN A 249 -11.42 26.21 5.37
C GLN A 249 -10.48 27.36 4.98
N ARG A 250 -9.42 27.60 5.75
CA ARG A 250 -8.57 28.78 5.61
C ARG A 250 -7.12 28.55 6.03
N VAL A 251 -6.24 29.38 5.47
CA VAL A 251 -4.84 29.48 5.90
C VAL A 251 -4.76 29.75 7.42
N GLY A 252 -3.82 29.10 8.07
CA GLY A 252 -3.59 29.15 9.52
C GLY A 252 -4.36 28.10 10.32
N GLN A 253 -5.34 27.40 9.74
CA GLN A 253 -5.98 26.23 10.36
C GLN A 253 -5.16 24.97 10.08
N GLN A 254 -5.06 24.05 11.07
CA GLN A 254 -4.46 22.74 10.90
C GLN A 254 -3.08 22.76 10.20
N HIS A 255 -2.26 23.77 10.44
CA HIS A 255 -0.98 23.99 9.76
C HIS A 255 -1.07 24.31 8.26
N ILE A 256 -2.22 24.72 7.74
CA ILE A 256 -2.35 25.15 6.33
C ILE A 256 -1.60 26.47 6.13
N ALA A 257 -0.53 26.42 5.34
CA ALA A 257 0.28 27.59 5.00
C ALA A 257 -0.22 28.32 3.74
N SER A 258 -0.81 27.58 2.81
CA SER A 258 -1.35 28.13 1.56
C SER A 258 -2.51 27.29 1.03
N ILE A 259 -3.41 27.93 0.31
CA ILE A 259 -4.49 27.30 -0.44
C ILE A 259 -4.38 27.79 -1.88
N MET A 260 -4.29 26.87 -2.83
CA MET A 260 -4.20 27.17 -4.25
C MET A 260 -5.38 26.53 -4.99
N GLU A 261 -6.03 27.31 -5.81
CA GLU A 261 -7.07 26.82 -6.72
C GLU A 261 -6.59 26.97 -8.16
N THR A 262 -6.77 25.96 -8.97
CA THR A 262 -6.40 25.97 -10.38
C THR A 262 -7.41 25.20 -11.21
N ASN A 263 -7.48 25.51 -12.48
CA ASN A 263 -8.30 24.78 -13.43
C ASN A 263 -7.43 23.74 -14.15
N VAL A 264 -7.89 22.51 -14.17
CA VAL A 264 -7.23 21.40 -14.88
C VAL A 264 -8.17 20.90 -15.97
N THR A 265 -7.65 20.81 -17.20
CA THR A 265 -8.40 20.21 -18.30
C THR A 265 -8.11 18.70 -18.32
N LEU A 266 -9.15 17.93 -18.12
CA LEU A 266 -9.09 16.46 -18.15
C LEU A 266 -8.91 15.97 -19.59
N ARG A 267 -8.55 14.68 -19.78
CA ARG A 267 -8.51 14.03 -21.11
C ARG A 267 -9.86 14.06 -21.82
N THR A 268 -10.95 14.05 -21.05
CA THR A 268 -12.32 14.22 -21.56
C THR A 268 -12.60 15.60 -22.15
N LYS A 269 -11.61 16.53 -22.11
CA LYS A 269 -11.73 17.95 -22.47
C LYS A 269 -12.61 18.78 -21.53
N GLU A 270 -13.10 18.19 -20.48
CA GLU A 270 -13.76 18.90 -19.39
C GLU A 270 -12.75 19.64 -18.56
N THR A 271 -13.07 20.89 -18.17
CA THR A 271 -12.26 21.68 -17.28
C THR A 271 -12.85 21.65 -15.89
N VAL A 272 -12.11 21.11 -14.93
CA VAL A 272 -12.49 21.02 -13.53
C VAL A 272 -11.61 21.93 -12.68
N LYS A 273 -12.21 22.56 -11.68
CA LYS A 273 -11.47 23.34 -10.70
C LYS A 273 -10.97 22.42 -9.62
N VAL A 274 -9.67 22.43 -9.37
CA VAL A 274 -9.01 21.65 -8.31
C VAL A 274 -8.45 22.59 -7.25
N LYS A 275 -8.45 22.14 -6.02
CA LYS A 275 -7.97 22.88 -4.87
C LYS A 275 -6.87 22.09 -4.19
N TRP A 276 -5.80 22.78 -3.80
CA TRP A 276 -4.65 22.21 -3.12
C TRP A 276 -4.39 22.95 -1.82
N TYR A 277 -4.02 22.20 -0.81
CA TYR A 277 -3.61 22.71 0.49
C TYR A 277 -2.12 22.44 0.70
N GLN A 278 -1.35 23.47 0.98
CA GLN A 278 0.02 23.35 1.46
C GLN A 278 0.01 23.30 2.97
N PHE A 279 0.49 22.21 3.53
CA PHE A 279 0.70 22.07 4.96
C PHE A 279 2.16 22.36 5.30
N LYS A 280 2.38 23.06 6.40
CA LYS A 280 3.70 23.35 6.94
C LYS A 280 3.70 23.16 8.44
N ILE A 281 4.22 22.05 8.91
CA ILE A 281 4.21 21.59 10.29
C ILE A 281 5.56 21.89 10.91
N PRO A 282 5.65 22.73 11.95
CA PRO A 282 6.94 22.98 12.61
C PRO A 282 7.39 21.74 13.38
N LEU A 283 8.65 21.36 13.19
CA LEU A 283 9.33 20.36 14.02
C LEU A 283 9.79 21.01 15.31
N ARG A 284 9.55 20.37 16.44
CA ARG A 284 9.90 20.90 17.76
C ARG A 284 10.80 19.95 18.52
#